data_783a7ea2b282315be73acc69b659dc35
#
_entry.id   783a7ea2b282315be73acc69b659dc35
#
_cell.length_a   1.000
_cell.length_b   1.000
_cell.length_c   1.000
_cell.angle_alpha   90.00
_cell.angle_beta   90.00
_cell.angle_gamma   90.00
#
_symmetry.space_group_name_H-M   'P 1'
#
loop_
_entity.id
_entity.type
_entity.pdbx_description
1 polymer ?
#
loop_
_entity_poly.entity_id
_entity_poly.type
_entity_poly.pdbx_seq_one_letter_code
_entity_poly.pdbx_strand_id
1 'polypeptide(L)'
;DLNVRAVQILTKLFLADFRKRGSGRILNVASSAGFLAGPLMSGYYATKGYVLRLSEAISEELRQEGSRVTVTALCPGHVETNFDARAKVRRSIGGVSAKRVAQAGIEGMLRGKVVVLPGALMKMTYVGEKLLPESWMLKIAYRAQARKG
;
A
#
# COMPACT_ATOMS: atom_id res chain seq x y z
N ASP A 1 -2.51 1.97 16.35
CA ASP A 1 -1.07 1.87 16.65
C ASP A 1 -0.31 1.01 15.63
N LEU A 2 -0.76 -0.22 15.32
CA LEU A 2 -0.02 -1.16 14.47
C LEU A 2 0.24 -0.62 13.06
N ASN A 3 -0.79 -0.13 12.38
CA ASN A 3 -0.69 0.29 10.97
C ASN A 3 -0.06 1.69 10.75
N VAL A 4 0.16 2.46 11.81
CA VAL A 4 0.72 3.82 11.70
C VAL A 4 1.99 3.89 12.53
N ARG A 5 1.87 3.88 13.85
CA ARG A 5 2.98 4.11 14.77
C ARG A 5 4.11 3.07 14.61
N ALA A 6 3.77 1.77 14.58
CA ALA A 6 4.77 0.72 14.45
C ALA A 6 5.50 0.81 13.10
N VAL A 7 4.76 1.03 11.99
CA VAL A 7 5.37 1.18 10.67
C VAL A 7 6.31 2.38 10.63
N GLN A 8 5.89 3.53 11.16
CA GLN A 8 6.72 4.73 11.20
C GLN A 8 7.99 4.51 12.01
N ILE A 9 7.87 3.98 13.23
CA ILE A 9 9.03 3.75 14.12
C ILE A 9 10.02 2.79 13.48
N LEU A 10 9.54 1.63 13.00
CA LEU A 10 10.40 0.63 12.37
C LEU A 10 11.08 1.18 11.12
N THR A 11 10.32 1.86 10.25
CA THR A 11 10.88 2.50 9.05
C THR A 11 11.99 3.48 9.44
N LYS A 12 11.77 4.35 10.44
CA LYS A 12 12.75 5.34 10.90
C LYS A 12 14.02 4.67 11.46
N LEU A 13 13.87 3.62 12.27
CA LEU A 13 14.99 2.90 12.86
C LEU A 13 15.85 2.22 11.78
N PHE A 14 15.23 1.47 10.88
CA PHE A 14 15.95 0.80 9.77
C PHE A 14 16.58 1.81 8.81
N LEU A 15 15.92 2.94 8.53
CA LEU A 15 16.51 4.00 7.70
C LEU A 15 17.81 4.54 8.31
N ALA A 16 17.84 4.78 9.61
CA ALA A 16 19.04 5.26 10.29
C ALA A 16 20.21 4.28 10.12
N ASP A 17 19.93 2.99 10.31
CA ASP A 17 20.96 1.95 10.16
C ASP A 17 21.41 1.76 8.70
N PHE A 18 20.47 1.79 7.76
CA PHE A 18 20.76 1.60 6.34
C PHE A 18 21.51 2.81 5.74
N ARG A 19 21.22 4.04 6.21
CA ARG A 19 21.99 5.22 5.84
C ARG A 19 23.44 5.11 6.32
N LYS A 20 23.68 4.67 7.58
CA LYS A 20 25.04 4.42 8.10
C LYS A 20 25.78 3.35 7.29
N ARG A 21 25.06 2.29 6.89
CA ARG A 21 25.60 1.17 6.07
C ARG A 21 25.82 1.57 4.62
N GLY A 22 25.20 2.65 4.17
CA GLY A 22 25.23 3.13 2.78
C GLY A 22 24.37 2.34 1.81
N SER A 23 23.59 1.35 2.26
CA SER A 23 22.63 0.60 1.44
C SER A 23 21.60 -0.13 2.28
N GLY A 24 20.42 -0.36 1.73
CA GLY A 24 19.34 -1.11 2.38
C GLY A 24 18.03 -1.02 1.58
N ARG A 25 17.09 -1.89 1.89
CA ARG A 25 15.76 -1.90 1.26
C ARG A 25 14.68 -2.12 2.29
N ILE A 26 13.66 -1.29 2.25
CA ILE A 26 12.48 -1.39 3.11
C ILE A 26 11.26 -1.66 2.23
N LEU A 27 10.45 -2.65 2.61
CA LEU A 27 9.17 -2.94 2.00
C LEU A 27 8.05 -2.69 3.02
N ASN A 28 7.30 -1.63 2.85
CA ASN A 28 6.12 -1.32 3.66
C ASN A 28 4.87 -1.89 3.00
N VAL A 29 4.07 -2.64 3.75
CA VAL A 29 2.83 -3.23 3.25
C VAL A 29 1.66 -2.26 3.48
N ALA A 30 1.34 -1.50 2.44
CA ALA A 30 0.16 -0.64 2.36
C ALA A 30 -1.09 -1.44 1.90
N SER A 31 -1.86 -0.91 0.99
CA SER A 31 -3.03 -1.53 0.33
C SER A 31 -3.51 -0.63 -0.80
N SER A 32 -4.29 -1.16 -1.74
CA SER A 32 -5.09 -0.35 -2.65
C SER A 32 -6.07 0.59 -1.92
N ALA A 33 -6.44 0.26 -0.69
CA ALA A 33 -7.20 1.14 0.20
C ALA A 33 -6.46 2.45 0.55
N GLY A 34 -5.14 2.52 0.33
CA GLY A 34 -4.37 3.74 0.55
C GLY A 34 -4.49 4.77 -0.57
N PHE A 35 -5.16 4.47 -1.67
CA PHE A 35 -5.26 5.38 -2.80
C PHE A 35 -6.31 6.47 -2.59
N LEU A 36 -7.42 6.16 -1.95
CA LEU A 36 -8.58 7.05 -1.80
C LEU A 36 -9.19 6.96 -0.39
N ALA A 37 -10.09 7.88 -0.08
CA ALA A 37 -10.89 7.77 1.13
C ALA A 37 -11.92 6.64 1.00
N GLY A 38 -12.07 5.83 2.05
CA GLY A 38 -12.98 4.66 2.06
C GLY A 38 -14.14 4.83 3.02
N PRO A 39 -15.30 5.28 2.55
CA PRO A 39 -16.53 5.29 3.37
C PRO A 39 -16.81 3.91 3.97
N LEU A 40 -17.38 3.85 5.15
CA LEU A 40 -17.67 2.64 5.94
C LEU A 40 -16.43 1.86 6.45
N MET A 41 -15.23 2.24 5.99
CA MET A 41 -13.94 1.68 6.45
C MET A 41 -12.89 2.79 6.62
N SER A 42 -13.29 3.98 6.98
CA SER A 42 -12.48 5.21 6.98
C SER A 42 -11.13 5.05 7.73
N GLY A 43 -11.15 4.49 8.93
CA GLY A 43 -9.94 4.27 9.72
C GLY A 43 -8.92 3.36 9.02
N TYR A 44 -9.37 2.26 8.40
CA TYR A 44 -8.49 1.37 7.65
C TYR A 44 -7.87 2.07 6.44
N TYR A 45 -8.69 2.73 5.63
CA TYR A 45 -8.23 3.46 4.44
C TYR A 45 -7.24 4.58 4.82
N ALA A 46 -7.54 5.36 5.86
CA ALA A 46 -6.65 6.40 6.34
C ALA A 46 -5.29 5.84 6.79
N THR A 47 -5.27 4.71 7.53
CA THR A 47 -4.00 4.09 7.96
C THR A 47 -3.19 3.55 6.80
N LYS A 48 -3.82 3.00 5.77
CA LYS A 48 -3.13 2.51 4.56
C LYS A 48 -2.69 3.65 3.65
N GLY A 49 -3.43 4.73 3.59
CA GLY A 49 -3.00 5.99 2.96
C GLY A 49 -1.76 6.56 3.63
N TYR A 50 -1.72 6.56 4.96
CA TYR A 50 -0.55 6.96 5.72
C TYR A 50 0.70 6.16 5.32
N VAL A 51 0.64 4.82 5.30
CA VAL A 51 1.78 3.97 4.95
C VAL A 51 2.26 4.23 3.51
N LEU A 52 1.34 4.40 2.58
CA LEU A 52 1.66 4.71 1.19
C LEU A 52 2.40 6.06 1.08
N ARG A 53 1.81 7.14 1.60
CA ARG A 53 2.37 8.49 1.49
C ARG A 53 3.69 8.64 2.25
N LEU A 54 3.81 8.02 3.42
CA LEU A 54 5.08 7.95 4.15
C LEU A 54 6.18 7.31 3.29
N SER A 55 5.88 6.19 2.65
CA SER A 55 6.86 5.46 1.81
C SER A 55 7.24 6.25 0.56
N GLU A 56 6.29 6.89 -0.10
CA GLU A 56 6.53 7.76 -1.27
C GLU A 56 7.41 8.96 -0.91
N ALA A 57 7.10 9.64 0.20
CA ALA A 57 7.85 10.81 0.65
C ALA A 57 9.31 10.45 0.99
N ILE A 58 9.51 9.41 1.82
CA ILE A 58 10.85 8.96 2.18
C ILE A 58 11.64 8.49 0.94
N SER A 59 10.98 7.83 -0.01
CA SER A 59 11.64 7.40 -1.25
C SER A 59 12.16 8.58 -2.05
N GLU A 60 11.39 9.67 -2.12
CA GLU A 60 11.82 10.90 -2.81
C GLU A 60 12.95 11.61 -2.05
N GLU A 61 12.88 11.70 -0.72
CA GLU A 61 13.97 12.23 0.11
C GLU A 61 15.28 11.48 -0.16
N LEU A 62 15.25 10.14 -0.13
CA LEU A 62 16.42 9.30 -0.41
C LEU A 62 16.95 9.48 -1.83
N ARG A 63 16.08 9.68 -2.80
CA ARG A 63 16.46 9.96 -4.20
C ARG A 63 17.19 11.30 -4.32
N GLN A 64 16.71 12.33 -3.63
CA GLN A 64 17.37 13.64 -3.62
C GLN A 64 18.72 13.61 -2.91
N GLU A 65 18.88 12.75 -1.89
CA GLU A 65 20.15 12.51 -1.20
C GLU A 65 21.14 11.68 -2.05
N GLY A 66 20.75 11.17 -3.21
CA GLY A 66 21.58 10.21 -3.99
C GLY A 66 21.83 8.90 -3.24
N SER A 67 20.96 8.54 -2.31
CA SER A 67 21.11 7.36 -1.46
C SER A 67 20.89 6.05 -2.22
N ARG A 68 21.66 5.02 -1.85
CA ARG A 68 21.40 3.64 -2.31
C ARG A 68 20.38 2.88 -1.45
N VAL A 69 19.86 3.52 -0.41
CA VAL A 69 18.73 2.99 0.37
C VAL A 69 17.43 3.23 -0.40
N THR A 70 16.55 2.24 -0.43
CA THR A 70 15.25 2.36 -1.11
C THR A 70 14.10 1.98 -0.19
N VAL A 71 12.96 2.65 -0.36
CA VAL A 71 11.70 2.34 0.32
C VAL A 71 10.64 2.05 -0.72
N THR A 72 9.93 0.94 -0.56
CA THR A 72 8.89 0.46 -1.46
C THR A 72 7.59 0.30 -0.71
N ALA A 73 6.50 0.85 -1.24
CA ALA A 73 5.14 0.58 -0.78
C ALA A 73 4.52 -0.55 -1.62
N LEU A 74 4.18 -1.66 -1.00
CA LEU A 74 3.39 -2.72 -1.62
C LEU A 74 1.90 -2.44 -1.41
N CYS A 75 1.15 -2.25 -2.49
CA CYS A 75 -0.26 -1.91 -2.47
C CYS A 75 -1.10 -3.03 -3.12
N PRO A 76 -1.32 -4.14 -2.42
CA PRO A 76 -2.18 -5.19 -2.93
C PRO A 76 -3.64 -4.75 -2.92
N GLY A 77 -4.41 -5.30 -3.86
CA GLY A 77 -5.86 -5.30 -3.79
C GLY A 77 -6.37 -6.40 -2.86
N HIS A 78 -7.47 -7.03 -3.24
CA HIS A 78 -7.97 -8.19 -2.50
C HIS A 78 -6.99 -9.36 -2.60
N VAL A 79 -6.57 -9.88 -1.44
CA VAL A 79 -5.66 -11.03 -1.34
C VAL A 79 -6.41 -12.19 -0.72
N GLU A 80 -6.34 -13.36 -1.34
CA GLU A 80 -6.92 -14.59 -0.81
C GLU A 80 -6.18 -15.02 0.46
N THR A 81 -6.72 -14.62 1.60
CA THR A 81 -6.19 -14.93 2.93
C THR A 81 -7.34 -15.18 3.91
N ASN A 82 -7.01 -15.65 5.11
CA ASN A 82 -7.97 -15.77 6.23
C ASN A 82 -8.44 -14.39 6.78
N PHE A 83 -8.00 -13.29 6.19
CA PHE A 83 -8.41 -11.93 6.60
C PHE A 83 -9.91 -11.72 6.43
N ASP A 84 -10.51 -12.22 5.34
CA ASP A 84 -11.94 -12.07 5.06
C ASP A 84 -12.80 -12.75 6.13
N ALA A 85 -12.38 -13.93 6.58
CA ALA A 85 -13.07 -14.64 7.66
C ALA A 85 -13.01 -13.89 8.99
N ARG A 86 -11.89 -13.23 9.28
CA ARG A 86 -11.70 -12.43 10.51
C ARG A 86 -12.39 -11.07 10.44
N ALA A 87 -12.41 -10.44 9.26
CA ALA A 87 -13.02 -9.14 9.04
C ALA A 87 -14.53 -9.22 8.76
N LYS A 88 -15.11 -10.43 8.75
CA LYS A 88 -16.53 -10.71 8.41
C LYS A 88 -16.96 -10.10 7.07
N VAL A 89 -16.06 -10.04 6.12
CA VAL A 89 -16.31 -9.50 4.77
C VAL A 89 -16.65 -10.65 3.83
N ARG A 90 -17.71 -10.50 3.01
CA ARG A 90 -18.05 -11.47 1.97
C ARG A 90 -16.88 -11.64 0.99
N ARG A 91 -16.57 -12.89 0.62
CA ARG A 91 -15.52 -13.23 -0.36
C ARG A 91 -15.67 -12.38 -1.62
N SER A 92 -14.64 -11.61 -1.94
CA SER A 92 -14.55 -10.88 -3.19
C SER A 92 -14.09 -11.83 -4.30
N ILE A 93 -14.77 -11.83 -5.44
CA ILE A 93 -14.37 -12.60 -6.61
C ILE A 93 -13.13 -11.93 -7.22
N GLY A 94 -12.07 -12.71 -7.50
CA GLY A 94 -10.88 -12.21 -8.21
C GLY A 94 -9.71 -11.80 -7.31
N GLY A 95 -9.57 -12.39 -6.14
CA GLY A 95 -8.39 -12.20 -5.29
C GLY A 95 -7.09 -12.70 -5.94
N VAL A 96 -5.98 -12.06 -5.62
CA VAL A 96 -4.64 -12.50 -5.99
C VAL A 96 -4.07 -13.35 -4.85
N SER A 97 -3.45 -14.49 -5.17
CA SER A 97 -2.88 -15.34 -4.12
C SER A 97 -1.79 -14.61 -3.33
N ALA A 98 -1.73 -14.83 -2.01
CA ALA A 98 -0.74 -14.21 -1.12
C ALA A 98 0.70 -14.43 -1.61
N LYS A 99 0.99 -15.61 -2.18
CA LYS A 99 2.30 -15.93 -2.76
C LYS A 99 2.67 -14.99 -3.91
N ARG A 100 1.75 -14.75 -4.86
CA ARG A 100 1.98 -13.84 -5.99
C ARG A 100 2.17 -12.40 -5.50
N VAL A 101 1.40 -11.97 -4.51
CA VAL A 101 1.53 -10.63 -3.93
C VAL A 101 2.90 -10.46 -3.28
N ALA A 102 3.34 -11.44 -2.47
CA ALA A 102 4.65 -11.42 -1.83
C ALA A 102 5.79 -11.40 -2.86
N GLN A 103 5.73 -12.25 -3.88
CA GLN A 103 6.72 -12.27 -4.97
C GLN A 103 6.81 -10.92 -5.67
N ALA A 104 5.67 -10.35 -6.07
CA ALA A 104 5.64 -9.03 -6.72
C ALA A 104 6.23 -7.93 -5.82
N GLY A 105 5.94 -7.97 -4.52
CA GLY A 105 6.48 -7.04 -3.54
C GLY A 105 7.99 -7.11 -3.43
N ILE A 106 8.53 -8.33 -3.27
CA ILE A 106 9.97 -8.57 -3.17
C ILE A 106 10.68 -8.16 -4.46
N GLU A 107 10.18 -8.59 -5.62
CA GLU A 107 10.77 -8.21 -6.91
C GLU A 107 10.75 -6.70 -7.14
N GLY A 108 9.64 -6.04 -6.79
CA GLY A 108 9.53 -4.59 -6.89
C GLY A 108 10.52 -3.87 -5.98
N MET A 109 10.66 -4.32 -4.74
CA MET A 109 11.63 -3.81 -3.76
C MET A 109 13.07 -3.99 -4.27
N LEU A 110 13.41 -5.17 -4.80
CA LEU A 110 14.75 -5.44 -5.33
C LEU A 110 15.09 -4.56 -6.55
N ARG A 111 14.07 -4.17 -7.33
CA ARG A 111 14.20 -3.23 -8.46
C ARG A 111 14.13 -1.76 -8.06
N GLY A 112 14.02 -1.43 -6.77
CA GLY A 112 13.92 -0.06 -6.26
C GLY A 112 12.63 0.66 -6.65
N LYS A 113 11.54 -0.06 -6.91
CA LYS A 113 10.24 0.58 -7.23
C LYS A 113 9.66 1.24 -5.99
N VAL A 114 9.17 2.48 -6.15
CA VAL A 114 8.52 3.23 -5.06
C VAL A 114 7.18 2.60 -4.69
N VAL A 115 6.36 2.28 -5.69
CA VAL A 115 5.03 1.66 -5.49
C VAL A 115 4.93 0.38 -6.31
N VAL A 116 4.48 -0.69 -5.68
CA VAL A 116 4.21 -1.99 -6.30
C VAL A 116 2.73 -2.32 -6.24
N LEU A 117 2.13 -2.52 -7.40
CA LEU A 117 0.71 -2.80 -7.61
C LEU A 117 0.56 -4.21 -8.19
N PRO A 118 0.31 -5.24 -7.36
CA PRO A 118 0.10 -6.60 -7.86
C PRO A 118 -1.22 -6.71 -8.63
N GLY A 119 -1.11 -7.09 -9.91
CA GLY A 119 -2.26 -7.27 -10.81
C GLY A 119 -2.61 -6.04 -11.66
N ALA A 120 -3.15 -6.29 -12.85
CA ALA A 120 -3.50 -5.24 -13.81
C ALA A 120 -4.65 -4.33 -13.31
N LEU A 121 -5.64 -4.92 -12.64
CA LEU A 121 -6.79 -4.18 -12.10
C LEU A 121 -6.34 -3.11 -11.09
N MET A 122 -5.36 -3.42 -10.24
CA MET A 122 -4.85 -2.45 -9.25
C MET A 122 -4.12 -1.28 -9.91
N LYS A 123 -3.41 -1.53 -11.01
CA LYS A 123 -2.78 -0.47 -11.81
C LYS A 123 -3.83 0.46 -12.42
N MET A 124 -4.90 -0.10 -12.98
CA MET A 124 -6.02 0.68 -13.54
C MET A 124 -6.71 1.52 -12.47
N THR A 125 -6.98 0.95 -11.29
CA THR A 125 -7.58 1.68 -10.16
C THR A 125 -6.70 2.84 -9.72
N TYR A 126 -5.39 2.63 -9.59
CA TYR A 126 -4.43 3.66 -9.20
C TYR A 126 -4.33 4.80 -10.22
N VAL A 127 -4.38 4.49 -11.51
CA VAL A 127 -4.40 5.52 -12.56
C VAL A 127 -5.74 6.25 -12.58
N GLY A 128 -6.84 5.51 -12.49
CA GLY A 128 -8.19 6.07 -12.46
C GLY A 128 -8.41 7.06 -11.31
N GLU A 129 -7.88 6.76 -10.12
CA GLU A 129 -7.93 7.66 -8.97
C GLU A 129 -7.25 9.02 -9.26
N LYS A 130 -6.16 9.01 -10.00
CA LYS A 130 -5.44 10.26 -10.33
C LYS A 130 -6.13 11.11 -11.41
N LEU A 131 -7.02 10.51 -12.20
CA LEU A 131 -7.67 11.15 -13.33
C LEU A 131 -9.12 11.54 -13.06
N LEU A 132 -9.80 10.86 -12.13
CA LEU A 132 -11.22 11.08 -11.85
C LEU A 132 -11.42 12.05 -10.69
N PRO A 133 -12.50 12.86 -10.70
CA PRO A 133 -12.85 13.71 -9.57
C PRO A 133 -13.07 12.88 -8.30
N GLU A 134 -12.52 13.35 -7.18
CA GLU A 134 -12.60 12.66 -5.89
C GLU A 134 -14.04 12.35 -5.47
N SER A 135 -14.97 13.27 -5.73
CA SER A 135 -16.39 13.08 -5.42
C SER A 135 -17.04 11.87 -6.13
N TRP A 136 -16.57 11.54 -7.33
CA TRP A 136 -17.02 10.36 -8.07
C TRP A 136 -16.43 9.10 -7.47
N MET A 137 -15.14 9.13 -7.15
CA MET A 137 -14.46 8.01 -6.53
C MET A 137 -15.06 7.65 -5.17
N LEU A 138 -15.42 8.66 -4.35
CA LEU A 138 -16.11 8.46 -3.07
C LEU A 138 -17.47 7.77 -3.23
N LYS A 139 -18.27 8.18 -4.22
CA LYS A 139 -19.58 7.56 -4.50
C LYS A 139 -19.43 6.10 -4.94
N ILE A 140 -18.42 5.81 -5.80
CA ILE A 140 -18.10 4.45 -6.24
C ILE A 140 -17.64 3.60 -5.06
N ALA A 141 -16.72 4.11 -4.25
CA ALA A 141 -16.20 3.44 -3.05
C ALA A 141 -17.32 3.12 -2.05
N TYR A 142 -18.20 4.09 -1.77
CA TYR A 142 -19.36 3.89 -0.88
C TYR A 142 -20.24 2.74 -1.39
N ARG A 143 -20.65 2.78 -2.67
CA ARG A 143 -21.49 1.72 -3.27
C ARG A 143 -20.82 0.34 -3.23
N ALA A 144 -19.51 0.30 -3.47
CA ALA A 144 -18.76 -0.95 -3.43
C ALA A 144 -18.66 -1.52 -2.02
N GLN A 145 -18.50 -0.69 -0.99
CA GLN A 145 -18.45 -1.11 0.41
C GLN A 145 -19.82 -1.48 0.96
N ALA A 146 -20.86 -0.71 0.66
CA ALA A 146 -22.24 -0.99 1.11
C ALA A 146 -22.78 -2.35 0.59
N ARG A 147 -22.26 -2.86 -0.52
CA ARG A 147 -22.63 -4.20 -1.05
C ARG A 147 -21.91 -5.35 -0.34
N LYS A 148 -20.90 -5.06 0.49
CA LYS A 148 -20.09 -6.08 1.18
C LYS A 148 -20.52 -6.31 2.64
N GLY A 149 -21.25 -5.37 3.23
CA GLY A 149 -21.91 -5.52 4.54
C GLY A 149 -23.33 -5.98 4.37
#